data_a209988771c22b640ecebecee661cd00
#
_entry.id   a209988771c22b640ecebecee661cd00
#
_cell.length_a   1.000
_cell.length_b   1.000
_cell.length_c   1.000
_cell.angle_alpha   90.00
_cell.angle_beta   90.00
_cell.angle_gamma   90.00
#
_symmetry.space_group_name_H-M   'P 1'
#
loop_
_entity.id
_entity.type
_entity.pdbx_description
1 polymer ?
#
loop_
_entity_poly.entity_id
_entity_poly.type
_entity_poly.pdbx_seq_one_letter_code
_entity_poly.pdbx_strand_id
1 'polypeptide(L)'
;MERRRTLWTLYAVNFLNATGMWFFLPLLPIFLGRKGGSAALVGVVFAAGLLANAVVRYPAGWAADRFGTRIVLVASMLSTAALFLAYLLPLPLAAFVVVRLLHGAAQGAYWPAANGLLAETTPPEQRGRAFGYMQATNMGGMLIGPAVGGFIALLNLGVVFTIAAALSAITVLALVTLPNVRAPGTVEVPARAMQIARRLLPLLLLGAGTSYMIGAFDTIWSLYLTYRGASTFAVGLSFVAFAVPATLLSGYAGSLGDRFGARRFIVIALFCTAFFAALYPFIASVPRLIGLGLIEGIFTISGVPSTMAEVSRNAEPGQYARTQAVFQTVQTGVQIVGALASGALFTLSPVYAFLSIALVCVLGALTGFAPRAVMTRLARESS
;
A
#
# COMPACT_ATOMS: atom_id res chain seq x y z
N MET A 1 1.08 20.73 27.00
CA MET A 1 2.35 20.69 26.24
C MET A 1 2.71 19.26 25.83
N GLU A 2 2.65 18.30 26.70
CA GLU A 2 3.03 16.88 26.48
C GLU A 2 2.27 16.20 25.32
N ARG A 3 0.94 16.35 25.28
CA ARG A 3 0.11 15.83 24.20
C ARG A 3 0.53 16.34 22.80
N ARG A 4 0.79 17.66 22.68
CA ARG A 4 1.20 18.27 21.41
C ARG A 4 2.56 17.72 20.96
N ARG A 5 3.47 17.52 21.89
CA ARG A 5 4.78 16.89 21.65
C ARG A 5 4.59 15.46 21.15
N THR A 6 3.75 14.65 21.80
CA THR A 6 3.45 13.27 21.39
C THR A 6 2.94 13.21 19.96
N LEU A 7 1.97 14.04 19.58
CA LEU A 7 1.41 14.06 18.23
C LEU A 7 2.45 14.44 17.17
N TRP A 8 3.23 15.51 17.40
CA TRP A 8 4.27 15.91 16.46
C TRP A 8 5.37 14.87 16.32
N THR A 9 5.78 14.23 17.41
CA THR A 9 6.73 13.12 17.38
C THR A 9 6.17 11.95 16.56
N LEU A 10 4.91 11.58 16.75
CA LEU A 10 4.28 10.49 15.99
C LEU A 10 4.17 10.83 14.50
N TYR A 11 3.84 12.07 14.15
CA TYR A 11 3.81 12.52 12.75
C TYR A 11 5.20 12.48 12.11
N ALA A 12 6.24 12.93 12.82
CA ALA A 12 7.61 12.88 12.35
C ALA A 12 8.09 11.43 12.15
N VAL A 13 7.81 10.55 13.12
CA VAL A 13 8.11 9.11 13.02
C VAL A 13 7.41 8.49 11.81
N ASN A 14 6.13 8.80 11.61
CA ASN A 14 5.37 8.27 10.48
C ASN A 14 5.94 8.74 9.13
N PHE A 15 6.31 10.02 9.04
CA PHE A 15 6.94 10.57 7.85
C PHE A 15 8.28 9.88 7.54
N LEU A 16 9.15 9.71 8.54
CA LEU A 16 10.45 9.05 8.38
C LEU A 16 10.29 7.57 8.02
N ASN A 17 9.37 6.86 8.67
CA ASN A 17 9.05 5.47 8.35
C ASN A 17 8.54 5.33 6.91
N ALA A 18 7.58 6.17 6.51
CA ALA A 18 7.06 6.18 5.15
C ALA A 18 8.16 6.51 4.13
N THR A 19 9.00 7.51 4.41
CA THR A 19 10.13 7.87 3.53
C THR A 19 11.09 6.70 3.37
N GLY A 20 11.52 6.04 4.46
CA GLY A 20 12.39 4.87 4.42
C GLY A 20 11.81 3.69 3.63
N MET A 21 10.51 3.42 3.82
CA MET A 21 9.80 2.39 3.06
C MET A 21 9.74 2.71 1.57
N TRP A 22 9.43 3.93 1.19
CA TRP A 22 9.33 4.35 -0.20
C TRP A 22 10.69 4.61 -0.87
N PHE A 23 11.78 4.79 -0.10
CA PHE A 23 13.14 4.70 -0.63
C PHE A 23 13.43 3.32 -1.22
N PHE A 24 13.02 2.31 -0.48
CA PHE A 24 13.36 0.92 -0.70
C PHE A 24 12.41 0.22 -1.69
N LEU A 25 11.10 0.43 -1.55
CA LEU A 25 10.07 -0.39 -2.21
C LEU A 25 10.20 -0.39 -3.74
N PRO A 26 10.36 0.75 -4.42
CA PRO A 26 10.55 0.79 -5.88
C PRO A 26 11.88 0.19 -6.35
N LEU A 27 12.88 0.10 -5.48
CA LEU A 27 14.22 -0.36 -5.81
C LEU A 27 14.44 -1.84 -5.50
N LEU A 28 13.55 -2.45 -4.71
CA LEU A 28 13.63 -3.87 -4.35
C LEU A 28 13.60 -4.80 -5.59
N PRO A 29 12.73 -4.60 -6.59
CA PRO A 29 12.75 -5.40 -7.81
C PRO A 29 14.09 -5.31 -8.55
N ILE A 30 14.66 -4.08 -8.64
CA ILE A 30 15.96 -3.85 -9.29
C ILE A 30 17.10 -4.55 -8.51
N PHE A 31 17.06 -4.44 -7.17
CA PHE A 31 18.03 -5.10 -6.31
C PHE A 31 18.03 -6.62 -6.48
N LEU A 32 16.85 -7.24 -6.48
CA LEU A 32 16.71 -8.69 -6.68
C LEU A 32 17.11 -9.10 -8.10
N GLY A 33 16.73 -8.32 -9.12
CA GLY A 33 17.12 -8.57 -10.51
C GLY A 33 18.64 -8.53 -10.72
N ARG A 34 19.35 -7.56 -10.11
CA ARG A 34 20.83 -7.48 -10.16
C ARG A 34 21.51 -8.69 -9.49
N LYS A 35 20.83 -9.36 -8.55
CA LYS A 35 21.31 -10.60 -7.94
C LYS A 35 20.92 -11.86 -8.74
N GLY A 36 20.32 -11.72 -9.92
CA GLY A 36 19.88 -12.83 -10.78
C GLY A 36 18.48 -13.35 -10.44
N GLY A 37 17.71 -12.62 -9.64
CA GLY A 37 16.32 -12.99 -9.34
C GLY A 37 15.40 -12.80 -10.53
N SER A 38 14.54 -13.81 -10.79
CA SER A 38 13.49 -13.71 -11.81
C SER A 38 12.36 -12.77 -11.35
N ALA A 39 11.57 -12.25 -12.29
CA ALA A 39 10.38 -11.46 -11.98
C ALA A 39 9.34 -12.27 -11.15
N ALA A 40 9.25 -13.59 -11.36
CA ALA A 40 8.43 -14.46 -10.52
C ALA A 40 8.89 -14.45 -9.05
N LEU A 41 10.21 -14.52 -8.80
CA LEU A 41 10.74 -14.40 -7.44
C LEU A 41 10.43 -13.02 -6.82
N VAL A 42 10.53 -11.95 -7.59
CA VAL A 42 10.15 -10.61 -7.14
C VAL A 42 8.68 -10.60 -6.70
N GLY A 43 7.78 -11.20 -7.51
CA GLY A 43 6.37 -11.35 -7.16
C GLY A 43 6.16 -12.12 -5.84
N VAL A 44 6.89 -13.23 -5.64
CA VAL A 44 6.85 -14.01 -4.39
C VAL A 44 7.34 -13.16 -3.20
N VAL A 45 8.43 -12.40 -3.36
CA VAL A 45 8.96 -11.52 -2.30
C VAL A 45 7.95 -10.44 -1.93
N PHE A 46 7.28 -9.80 -2.90
CA PHE A 46 6.23 -8.82 -2.61
C PHE A 46 5.03 -9.46 -1.93
N ALA A 47 4.56 -10.59 -2.44
CA ALA A 47 3.45 -11.36 -1.87
C ALA A 47 3.72 -11.76 -0.41
N ALA A 48 4.95 -12.24 -0.11
CA ALA A 48 5.36 -12.61 1.24
C ALA A 48 5.27 -11.42 2.21
N GLY A 49 5.73 -10.23 1.78
CA GLY A 49 5.65 -9.01 2.57
C GLY A 49 4.20 -8.57 2.83
N LEU A 50 3.34 -8.60 1.82
CA LEU A 50 1.93 -8.26 1.95
C LEU A 50 1.18 -9.23 2.85
N LEU A 51 1.44 -10.54 2.69
CA LEU A 51 0.83 -11.58 3.50
C LEU A 51 1.19 -11.42 4.98
N ALA A 52 2.47 -11.30 5.28
CA ALA A 52 2.93 -11.14 6.66
C ALA A 52 2.41 -9.84 7.30
N ASN A 53 2.40 -8.74 6.52
CA ASN A 53 1.82 -7.48 6.97
C ASN A 53 0.33 -7.63 7.33
N ALA A 54 -0.46 -8.32 6.50
CA ALA A 54 -1.88 -8.52 6.75
C ALA A 54 -2.12 -9.42 7.98
N VAL A 55 -1.40 -10.53 8.09
CA VAL A 55 -1.56 -11.53 9.17
C VAL A 55 -1.17 -10.95 10.53
N VAL A 56 -0.11 -10.15 10.58
CA VAL A 56 0.43 -9.64 11.86
C VAL A 56 -0.38 -8.47 12.41
N ARG A 57 -1.17 -7.76 11.61
CA ARG A 57 -1.95 -6.60 12.08
C ARG A 57 -2.82 -6.90 13.30
N TYR A 58 -3.51 -8.04 13.30
CA TYR A 58 -4.39 -8.41 14.39
C TYR A 58 -3.64 -8.75 15.67
N PRO A 59 -2.68 -9.72 15.70
CA PRO A 59 -1.91 -10.01 16.90
C PRO A 59 -1.08 -8.82 17.40
N ALA A 60 -0.64 -7.94 16.50
CA ALA A 60 0.08 -6.72 16.89
C ALA A 60 -0.83 -5.70 17.59
N GLY A 61 -2.08 -5.55 17.15
CA GLY A 61 -3.08 -4.76 17.87
C GLY A 61 -3.29 -5.28 19.28
N TRP A 62 -3.52 -6.60 19.44
CA TRP A 62 -3.62 -7.23 20.74
C TRP A 62 -2.36 -7.03 21.61
N ALA A 63 -1.18 -7.16 21.03
CA ALA A 63 0.08 -6.91 21.73
C ALA A 63 0.21 -5.45 22.17
N ALA A 64 -0.23 -4.50 21.35
CA ALA A 64 -0.24 -3.07 21.69
C ALA A 64 -1.18 -2.77 22.87
N ASP A 65 -2.35 -3.39 22.91
CA ASP A 65 -3.31 -3.25 24.01
C ASP A 65 -2.75 -3.85 25.32
N ARG A 66 -2.10 -5.00 25.23
CA ARG A 66 -1.58 -5.72 26.41
C ARG A 66 -0.26 -5.16 26.94
N PHE A 67 0.71 -4.91 26.07
CA PHE A 67 2.07 -4.49 26.45
C PHE A 67 2.26 -2.98 26.34
N GLY A 68 1.40 -2.32 25.60
CA GLY A 68 1.44 -0.88 25.33
C GLY A 68 1.94 -0.54 23.94
N THR A 69 1.38 0.52 23.38
CA THR A 69 1.61 0.98 22.01
C THR A 69 3.07 1.33 21.74
N ARG A 70 3.75 1.96 22.69
CA ARG A 70 5.18 2.32 22.56
C ARG A 70 6.07 1.10 22.37
N ILE A 71 5.86 0.03 23.15
CA ILE A 71 6.69 -1.19 23.08
C ILE A 71 6.57 -1.80 21.68
N VAL A 72 5.35 -1.93 21.17
CA VAL A 72 5.11 -2.49 19.83
C VAL A 72 5.70 -1.60 18.73
N LEU A 73 5.58 -0.28 18.83
CA LEU A 73 6.17 0.66 17.89
C LEU A 73 7.71 0.57 17.87
N VAL A 74 8.33 0.56 19.03
CA VAL A 74 9.80 0.42 19.17
C VAL A 74 10.27 -0.91 18.60
N ALA A 75 9.63 -2.02 18.95
CA ALA A 75 9.96 -3.35 18.44
C ALA A 75 9.81 -3.42 16.91
N SER A 76 8.72 -2.86 16.37
CA SER A 76 8.47 -2.77 14.93
C SER A 76 9.58 -2.01 14.20
N MET A 77 9.95 -0.81 14.68
CA MET A 77 10.96 0.02 14.01
C MET A 77 12.37 -0.52 14.19
N LEU A 78 12.69 -1.11 15.34
CA LEU A 78 13.97 -1.77 15.56
C LEU A 78 14.13 -2.98 14.63
N SER A 79 13.09 -3.82 14.53
CA SER A 79 13.06 -4.94 13.59
C SER A 79 13.18 -4.47 12.14
N THR A 80 12.47 -3.40 11.77
CA THR A 80 12.55 -2.79 10.43
C THR A 80 13.96 -2.33 10.13
N ALA A 81 14.64 -1.63 11.06
CA ALA A 81 16.03 -1.19 10.88
C ALA A 81 16.98 -2.38 10.68
N ALA A 82 16.87 -3.41 11.52
CA ALA A 82 17.68 -4.61 11.41
C ALA A 82 17.45 -5.34 10.07
N LEU A 83 16.19 -5.41 9.61
CA LEU A 83 15.83 -6.08 8.36
C LEU A 83 16.28 -5.28 7.12
N PHE A 84 16.31 -3.96 7.16
CA PHE A 84 16.96 -3.19 6.10
C PHE A 84 18.45 -3.54 5.98
N LEU A 85 19.17 -3.71 7.10
CA LEU A 85 20.56 -4.16 7.08
C LEU A 85 20.70 -5.61 6.60
N ALA A 86 19.71 -6.47 6.88
CA ALA A 86 19.71 -7.85 6.41
C ALA A 86 19.71 -7.97 4.88
N TYR A 87 19.14 -6.99 4.14
CA TYR A 87 19.25 -6.97 2.68
C TYR A 87 20.68 -6.78 2.17
N LEU A 88 21.59 -6.24 2.98
CA LEU A 88 23.00 -6.04 2.61
C LEU A 88 23.84 -7.32 2.76
N LEU A 89 23.34 -8.31 3.48
CA LEU A 89 24.04 -9.57 3.69
C LEU A 89 24.13 -10.37 2.38
N PRO A 90 25.18 -11.16 2.20
CA PRO A 90 25.37 -12.03 1.04
C PRO A 90 24.47 -13.28 1.13
N LEU A 91 23.16 -13.06 1.15
CA LEU A 91 22.16 -14.11 1.29
C LEU A 91 21.82 -14.73 -0.07
N PRO A 92 21.46 -16.03 -0.10
CA PRO A 92 20.87 -16.65 -1.29
C PRO A 92 19.52 -16.02 -1.60
N LEU A 93 19.14 -16.01 -2.88
CA LEU A 93 17.92 -15.33 -3.35
C LEU A 93 16.66 -15.76 -2.59
N ALA A 94 16.51 -17.05 -2.28
CA ALA A 94 15.36 -17.56 -1.53
C ALA A 94 15.24 -16.97 -0.11
N ALA A 95 16.36 -16.61 0.52
CA ALA A 95 16.34 -16.03 1.86
C ALA A 95 15.70 -14.63 1.89
N PHE A 96 15.73 -13.89 0.75
CA PHE A 96 15.05 -12.60 0.68
C PHE A 96 13.51 -12.71 0.79
N VAL A 97 12.93 -13.87 0.51
CA VAL A 97 11.51 -14.13 0.79
C VAL A 97 11.27 -14.09 2.31
N VAL A 98 12.14 -14.74 3.09
CA VAL A 98 12.05 -14.74 4.56
C VAL A 98 12.32 -13.34 5.12
N VAL A 99 13.36 -12.65 4.64
CA VAL A 99 13.64 -11.26 5.04
C VAL A 99 12.44 -10.36 4.77
N ARG A 100 11.81 -10.49 3.60
CA ARG A 100 10.64 -9.70 3.23
C ARG A 100 9.41 -10.05 4.06
N LEU A 101 9.22 -11.33 4.36
CA LEU A 101 8.15 -11.81 5.25
C LEU A 101 8.30 -11.18 6.65
N LEU A 102 9.48 -11.25 7.24
CA LEU A 102 9.76 -10.65 8.54
C LEU A 102 9.62 -9.12 8.49
N HIS A 103 10.08 -8.47 7.42
CA HIS A 103 9.92 -7.04 7.22
C HIS A 103 8.44 -6.64 7.08
N GLY A 104 7.65 -7.42 6.32
CA GLY A 104 6.20 -7.24 6.23
C GLY A 104 5.51 -7.37 7.58
N ALA A 105 5.92 -8.36 8.41
CA ALA A 105 5.42 -8.54 9.76
C ALA A 105 5.75 -7.34 10.66
N ALA A 106 6.99 -6.86 10.63
CA ALA A 106 7.40 -5.68 11.38
C ALA A 106 6.55 -4.45 11.01
N GLN A 107 6.40 -4.17 9.71
CA GLN A 107 5.57 -3.07 9.23
C GLN A 107 4.07 -3.26 9.51
N GLY A 108 3.58 -4.51 9.50
CA GLY A 108 2.20 -4.86 9.87
C GLY A 108 1.89 -4.53 11.34
N ALA A 109 2.89 -4.58 12.22
CA ALA A 109 2.74 -4.24 13.62
C ALA A 109 2.74 -2.72 13.88
N TYR A 110 3.32 -1.91 13.00
CA TYR A 110 3.43 -0.46 13.15
C TYR A 110 2.05 0.22 13.18
N TRP A 111 1.22 -0.04 12.17
CA TRP A 111 -0.02 0.71 11.96
C TRP A 111 -1.05 0.59 13.08
N PRO A 112 -1.37 -0.61 13.61
CA PRO A 112 -2.30 -0.73 14.74
C PRO A 112 -1.81 0.03 15.97
N ALA A 113 -0.53 -0.09 16.29
CA ALA A 113 0.06 0.59 17.46
C ALA A 113 0.11 2.12 17.29
N ALA A 114 0.46 2.61 16.09
CA ALA A 114 0.51 4.04 15.80
C ALA A 114 -0.89 4.67 15.83
N ASN A 115 -1.88 4.01 15.22
CA ASN A 115 -3.26 4.47 15.21
C ASN A 115 -3.89 4.40 16.60
N GLY A 116 -3.57 3.37 17.40
CA GLY A 116 -3.99 3.25 18.78
C GLY A 116 -3.46 4.41 19.62
N LEU A 117 -2.15 4.68 19.56
CA LEU A 117 -1.53 5.80 20.27
C LEU A 117 -2.13 7.15 19.85
N LEU A 118 -2.36 7.35 18.55
CA LEU A 118 -2.98 8.57 18.01
C LEU A 118 -4.40 8.76 18.57
N ALA A 119 -5.21 7.71 18.55
CA ALA A 119 -6.59 7.75 19.03
C ALA A 119 -6.68 8.04 20.54
N GLU A 120 -5.82 7.39 21.34
CA GLU A 120 -5.81 7.56 22.80
C GLU A 120 -5.29 8.93 23.23
N THR A 121 -4.33 9.50 22.47
CA THR A 121 -3.78 10.81 22.78
C THR A 121 -4.59 11.97 22.18
N THR A 122 -5.67 11.69 21.43
CA THR A 122 -6.48 12.71 20.75
C THR A 122 -7.94 12.66 21.20
N PRO A 123 -8.53 13.80 21.65
CA PRO A 123 -9.96 13.87 21.96
C PRO A 123 -10.82 13.46 20.76
N PRO A 124 -11.98 12.84 20.99
CA PRO A 124 -12.86 12.34 19.94
C PRO A 124 -13.16 13.37 18.83
N GLU A 125 -13.38 14.63 19.20
CA GLU A 125 -13.75 15.71 18.29
C GLU A 125 -12.61 16.14 17.36
N GLN A 126 -11.35 15.80 17.70
CA GLN A 126 -10.15 16.17 16.94
C GLN A 126 -9.51 14.97 16.24
N ARG A 127 -10.02 13.75 16.43
CA ARG A 127 -9.45 12.52 15.84
C ARG A 127 -9.39 12.59 14.32
N GLY A 128 -10.45 13.06 13.67
CA GLY A 128 -10.46 13.20 12.22
C GLY A 128 -9.31 14.04 11.67
N ARG A 129 -9.04 15.18 12.32
CA ARG A 129 -7.92 16.06 11.97
C ARG A 129 -6.56 15.39 12.24
N ALA A 130 -6.42 14.69 13.37
CA ALA A 130 -5.19 14.00 13.73
C ALA A 130 -4.85 12.86 12.75
N PHE A 131 -5.83 12.03 12.39
CA PHE A 131 -5.66 11.01 11.36
C PHE A 131 -5.38 11.62 9.98
N GLY A 132 -5.97 12.77 9.65
CA GLY A 132 -5.67 13.52 8.44
C GLY A 132 -4.20 13.93 8.35
N TYR A 133 -3.61 14.45 9.44
CA TYR A 133 -2.18 14.76 9.49
C TYR A 133 -1.30 13.50 9.40
N MET A 134 -1.71 12.41 10.06
CA MET A 134 -1.01 11.12 9.95
C MET A 134 -0.96 10.64 8.50
N GLN A 135 -2.08 10.72 7.78
CA GLN A 135 -2.15 10.37 6.37
C GLN A 135 -1.32 11.31 5.49
N ALA A 136 -1.34 12.62 5.77
CA ALA A 136 -0.53 13.60 5.04
C ALA A 136 0.97 13.34 5.18
N THR A 137 1.44 12.95 6.38
CA THR A 137 2.85 12.59 6.58
C THR A 137 3.22 11.29 5.85
N ASN A 138 2.31 10.33 5.77
CA ASN A 138 2.52 9.11 4.98
C ASN A 138 2.63 9.44 3.48
N MET A 139 1.72 10.28 2.96
CA MET A 139 1.75 10.74 1.56
C MET A 139 3.01 11.54 1.24
N GLY A 140 3.47 12.38 2.18
CA GLY A 140 4.74 13.11 2.05
C GLY A 140 5.94 12.18 1.87
N GLY A 141 6.01 11.12 2.68
CA GLY A 141 7.05 10.08 2.54
C GLY A 141 6.97 9.33 1.22
N MET A 142 5.76 8.98 0.80
CA MET A 142 5.50 8.34 -0.50
C MET A 142 5.90 9.22 -1.69
N LEU A 143 5.75 10.53 -1.57
CA LEU A 143 6.10 11.47 -2.63
C LEU A 143 7.61 11.69 -2.74
N ILE A 144 8.30 11.85 -1.61
CA ILE A 144 9.73 12.17 -1.58
C ILE A 144 10.58 10.91 -1.71
N GLY A 145 10.15 9.81 -1.08
CA GLY A 145 10.91 8.57 -0.95
C GLY A 145 11.46 8.04 -2.28
N PRO A 146 10.64 7.78 -3.30
CA PRO A 146 11.09 7.18 -4.54
C PRO A 146 12.12 8.01 -5.30
N ALA A 147 11.94 9.34 -5.38
CA ALA A 147 12.87 10.22 -6.09
C ALA A 147 14.23 10.27 -5.41
N VAL A 148 14.24 10.49 -4.08
CA VAL A 148 15.49 10.57 -3.31
C VAL A 148 16.16 9.20 -3.25
N GLY A 149 15.41 8.13 -3.03
CA GLY A 149 15.91 6.76 -3.06
C GLY A 149 16.52 6.39 -4.43
N GLY A 150 15.82 6.72 -5.52
CA GLY A 150 16.29 6.50 -6.88
C GLY A 150 17.56 7.28 -7.22
N PHE A 151 17.69 8.54 -6.73
CA PHE A 151 18.88 9.35 -6.88
C PHE A 151 20.08 8.75 -6.10
N ILE A 152 19.87 8.39 -4.84
CA ILE A 152 20.92 7.76 -4.02
C ILE A 152 21.36 6.42 -4.63
N ALA A 153 20.45 5.67 -5.21
CA ALA A 153 20.72 4.39 -5.86
C ALA A 153 21.60 4.50 -7.12
N LEU A 154 21.74 5.70 -7.72
CA LEU A 154 22.75 5.94 -8.77
C LEU A 154 24.15 5.75 -8.26
N LEU A 155 24.42 6.08 -7.00
CA LEU A 155 25.72 5.90 -6.37
C LEU A 155 25.91 4.43 -5.97
N ASN A 156 25.00 3.92 -5.16
CA ASN A 156 25.01 2.52 -4.71
C ASN A 156 23.66 2.13 -4.12
N LEU A 157 23.10 1.01 -4.58
CA LEU A 157 21.86 0.45 -4.01
C LEU A 157 21.99 0.10 -2.51
N GLY A 158 23.17 -0.33 -2.06
CA GLY A 158 23.40 -0.65 -0.64
C GLY A 158 23.25 0.56 0.27
N VAL A 159 23.62 1.75 -0.20
CA VAL A 159 23.45 3.00 0.56
C VAL A 159 21.98 3.31 0.83
N VAL A 160 21.08 2.96 -0.09
CA VAL A 160 19.62 3.13 0.10
C VAL A 160 19.13 2.33 1.32
N PHE A 161 19.54 1.07 1.42
CA PHE A 161 19.16 0.22 2.57
C PHE A 161 19.78 0.73 3.88
N THR A 162 21.04 1.20 3.84
CA THR A 162 21.71 1.76 5.03
C THR A 162 20.98 3.02 5.52
N ILE A 163 20.60 3.93 4.61
CA ILE A 163 19.86 5.15 4.97
C ILE A 163 18.46 4.78 5.49
N ALA A 164 17.77 3.85 4.85
CA ALA A 164 16.46 3.40 5.33
C ALA A 164 16.56 2.78 6.75
N ALA A 165 17.62 2.00 7.02
CA ALA A 165 17.90 1.48 8.36
C ALA A 165 18.18 2.61 9.36
N ALA A 166 18.98 3.60 8.98
CA ALA A 166 19.30 4.76 9.83
C ALA A 166 18.03 5.60 10.14
N LEU A 167 17.18 5.85 9.14
CA LEU A 167 15.89 6.51 9.34
C LEU A 167 15.01 5.74 10.33
N SER A 168 14.92 4.41 10.18
CA SER A 168 14.17 3.56 11.12
C SER A 168 14.78 3.57 12.53
N ALA A 169 16.11 3.56 12.66
CA ALA A 169 16.80 3.66 13.94
C ALA A 169 16.57 5.04 14.63
N ILE A 170 16.59 6.12 13.86
CA ILE A 170 16.27 7.47 14.37
C ILE A 170 14.83 7.50 14.91
N THR A 171 13.88 6.84 14.23
CA THR A 171 12.50 6.77 14.74
C THR A 171 12.41 6.04 16.08
N VAL A 172 13.26 5.04 16.34
CA VAL A 172 13.32 4.36 17.64
C VAL A 172 13.67 5.35 18.75
N LEU A 173 14.68 6.22 18.54
CA LEU A 173 15.07 7.23 19.52
C LEU A 173 13.93 8.21 19.83
N ALA A 174 13.14 8.56 18.84
CA ALA A 174 11.95 9.39 19.03
C ALA A 174 10.82 8.63 19.76
N LEU A 175 10.60 7.37 19.41
CA LEU A 175 9.52 6.53 19.96
C LEU A 175 9.70 6.21 21.44
N VAL A 176 10.94 6.04 21.93
CA VAL A 176 11.20 5.78 23.35
C VAL A 176 10.80 6.95 24.26
N THR A 177 10.67 8.17 23.71
CA THR A 177 10.21 9.36 24.44
C THR A 177 8.68 9.44 24.55
N LEU A 178 7.93 8.61 23.80
CA LEU A 178 6.47 8.63 23.79
C LEU A 178 5.88 7.91 25.01
N PRO A 179 4.65 8.29 25.42
CA PRO A 179 3.94 7.58 26.48
C PRO A 179 3.63 6.13 26.05
N ASN A 180 3.69 5.21 26.99
CA ASN A 180 3.26 3.84 26.75
C ASN A 180 1.79 3.69 27.16
N VAL A 181 0.90 3.81 26.18
CA VAL A 181 -0.54 3.72 26.40
C VAL A 181 -0.99 2.28 26.20
N ARG A 182 -1.82 1.79 27.12
CA ARG A 182 -2.50 0.50 27.05
C ARG A 182 -3.99 0.76 26.95
N ALA A 183 -4.62 0.32 25.88
CA ALA A 183 -6.08 0.36 25.79
C ALA A 183 -6.67 -0.88 26.48
N PRO A 184 -7.77 -0.78 27.24
CA PRO A 184 -8.51 -1.95 27.67
C PRO A 184 -9.15 -2.59 26.42
N GLY A 185 -8.47 -3.60 25.90
CA GLY A 185 -8.90 -4.26 24.66
C GLY A 185 -10.12 -5.12 24.87
N THR A 186 -11.23 -4.74 24.28
CA THR A 186 -12.30 -5.67 23.93
C THR A 186 -12.10 -6.09 22.48
N VAL A 187 -11.28 -7.11 22.28
CA VAL A 187 -11.14 -7.70 20.96
C VAL A 187 -12.27 -8.70 20.77
N GLU A 188 -13.38 -8.27 20.24
CA GLU A 188 -14.39 -9.19 19.73
C GLU A 188 -13.89 -9.82 18.42
N VAL A 189 -13.72 -11.14 18.47
CA VAL A 189 -13.36 -11.99 17.33
C VAL A 189 -14.44 -11.92 16.23
N PRO A 190 -14.06 -11.95 14.94
CA PRO A 190 -14.90 -11.58 13.80
C PRO A 190 -15.87 -12.70 13.36
N ALA A 191 -16.76 -13.19 14.21
CA ALA A 191 -17.84 -14.07 13.74
C ALA A 191 -18.72 -13.46 12.63
N ARG A 192 -18.65 -12.14 12.43
CA ARG A 192 -19.40 -11.39 11.40
C ARG A 192 -18.58 -10.96 10.18
N ALA A 193 -17.28 -11.26 10.10
CA ALA A 193 -16.43 -10.80 8.99
C ALA A 193 -16.91 -11.36 7.64
N MET A 194 -17.31 -12.62 7.59
CA MET A 194 -17.84 -13.26 6.39
C MET A 194 -19.17 -12.61 5.94
N GLN A 195 -20.06 -12.27 6.86
CA GLN A 195 -21.31 -11.57 6.53
C GLN A 195 -21.04 -10.18 5.96
N ILE A 196 -20.08 -9.45 6.56
CA ILE A 196 -19.65 -8.14 6.03
C ILE A 196 -19.03 -8.31 4.64
N ALA A 197 -18.15 -9.29 4.43
CA ALA A 197 -17.53 -9.55 3.13
C ALA A 197 -18.59 -9.88 2.06
N ARG A 198 -19.56 -10.72 2.37
CA ARG A 198 -20.67 -11.04 1.46
C ARG A 198 -21.49 -9.80 1.10
N ARG A 199 -21.81 -8.95 2.06
CA ARG A 199 -22.51 -7.68 1.83
C ARG A 199 -21.71 -6.72 0.94
N LEU A 200 -20.38 -6.72 1.10
CA LEU A 200 -19.47 -5.89 0.31
C LEU A 200 -19.08 -6.53 -1.02
N LEU A 201 -19.51 -7.75 -1.35
CA LEU A 201 -19.08 -8.48 -2.55
C LEU A 201 -19.08 -7.62 -3.82
N PRO A 202 -20.11 -6.82 -4.11
CA PRO A 202 -20.11 -5.94 -5.28
C PRO A 202 -18.96 -4.93 -5.29
N LEU A 203 -18.65 -4.34 -4.12
CA LEU A 203 -17.57 -3.38 -3.97
C LEU A 203 -16.19 -4.06 -3.95
N LEU A 204 -16.12 -5.27 -3.42
CA LEU A 204 -14.91 -6.09 -3.44
C LEU A 204 -14.52 -6.46 -4.87
N LEU A 205 -15.48 -6.87 -5.69
CA LEU A 205 -15.26 -7.16 -7.11
C LEU A 205 -14.88 -5.91 -7.89
N LEU A 206 -15.55 -4.79 -7.66
CA LEU A 206 -15.23 -3.52 -8.29
C LEU A 206 -13.82 -3.03 -7.88
N GLY A 207 -13.46 -3.14 -6.60
CA GLY A 207 -12.14 -2.75 -6.09
C GLY A 207 -11.01 -3.72 -6.47
N ALA A 208 -11.35 -4.95 -6.89
CA ALA A 208 -10.36 -5.97 -7.22
C ALA A 208 -9.42 -5.53 -8.35
N GLY A 209 -9.93 -4.80 -9.37
CA GLY A 209 -9.11 -4.25 -10.45
C GLY A 209 -8.00 -3.33 -9.93
N THR A 210 -8.36 -2.36 -9.09
CA THR A 210 -7.39 -1.44 -8.48
C THR A 210 -6.37 -2.16 -7.61
N SER A 211 -6.82 -3.12 -6.80
CA SER A 211 -5.93 -3.85 -5.89
C SER A 211 -4.99 -4.79 -6.63
N TYR A 212 -5.48 -5.50 -7.65
CA TYR A 212 -4.63 -6.29 -8.52
C TYR A 212 -3.56 -5.42 -9.20
N MET A 213 -3.97 -4.29 -9.75
CA MET A 213 -3.09 -3.31 -10.39
C MET A 213 -1.98 -2.87 -9.42
N ILE A 214 -2.31 -2.47 -8.19
CA ILE A 214 -1.31 -2.04 -7.19
C ILE A 214 -0.28 -3.15 -6.97
N GLY A 215 -0.71 -4.38 -6.67
CA GLY A 215 0.21 -5.50 -6.44
C GLY A 215 1.08 -5.83 -7.66
N ALA A 216 0.50 -5.74 -8.86
CA ALA A 216 1.20 -5.97 -10.10
C ALA A 216 2.24 -4.87 -10.39
N PHE A 217 1.85 -3.59 -10.34
CA PHE A 217 2.78 -2.48 -10.60
C PHE A 217 3.92 -2.44 -9.58
N ASP A 218 3.65 -2.64 -8.30
CA ASP A 218 4.70 -2.72 -7.28
C ASP A 218 5.76 -3.79 -7.61
N THR A 219 5.34 -4.87 -8.27
CA THR A 219 6.22 -5.99 -8.66
C THR A 219 6.99 -5.73 -9.96
N ILE A 220 6.28 -5.31 -11.04
CA ILE A 220 6.85 -5.33 -12.39
C ILE A 220 7.29 -3.97 -12.91
N TRP A 221 6.78 -2.85 -12.40
CA TRP A 221 7.01 -1.52 -12.98
C TRP A 221 8.50 -1.15 -13.01
N SER A 222 9.17 -1.28 -11.88
CA SER A 222 10.61 -0.99 -11.79
C SER A 222 11.45 -1.92 -12.66
N LEU A 223 11.08 -3.20 -12.76
CA LEU A 223 11.73 -4.16 -13.66
C LEU A 223 11.53 -3.76 -15.12
N TYR A 224 10.29 -3.38 -15.49
CA TYR A 224 9.97 -2.97 -16.84
C TYR A 224 10.71 -1.71 -17.27
N LEU A 225 10.73 -0.69 -16.41
CA LEU A 225 11.50 0.54 -16.69
C LEU A 225 12.99 0.24 -16.85
N THR A 226 13.57 -0.60 -15.98
CA THR A 226 14.97 -1.04 -16.09
C THR A 226 15.20 -1.84 -17.37
N TYR A 227 14.28 -2.72 -17.77
CA TYR A 227 14.32 -3.43 -19.05
C TYR A 227 14.31 -2.47 -20.25
N ARG A 228 13.64 -1.31 -20.12
CA ARG A 228 13.65 -0.21 -21.12
C ARG A 228 14.86 0.71 -21.01
N GLY A 229 15.85 0.42 -20.14
CA GLY A 229 17.07 1.19 -19.99
C GLY A 229 16.96 2.39 -19.04
N ALA A 230 15.92 2.44 -18.20
CA ALA A 230 15.80 3.51 -17.22
C ALA A 230 16.87 3.43 -16.13
N SER A 231 17.40 4.58 -15.72
CA SER A 231 18.20 4.69 -14.50
C SER A 231 17.35 4.52 -13.25
N THR A 232 17.96 4.22 -12.12
CA THR A 232 17.27 4.13 -10.83
C THR A 232 16.58 5.45 -10.46
N PHE A 233 17.17 6.59 -10.82
CA PHE A 233 16.56 7.91 -10.67
C PHE A 233 15.27 8.05 -11.51
N ALA A 234 15.30 7.63 -12.78
CA ALA A 234 14.13 7.68 -13.66
C ALA A 234 13.02 6.76 -13.14
N VAL A 235 13.36 5.60 -12.56
CA VAL A 235 12.41 4.74 -11.87
C VAL A 235 11.79 5.47 -10.68
N GLY A 236 12.58 6.05 -9.79
CA GLY A 236 12.09 6.84 -8.66
C GLY A 236 11.20 8.00 -9.11
N LEU A 237 11.61 8.74 -10.14
CA LEU A 237 10.86 9.85 -10.72
C LEU A 237 9.50 9.41 -11.28
N SER A 238 9.40 8.20 -11.84
CA SER A 238 8.14 7.67 -12.36
C SER A 238 7.08 7.48 -11.28
N PHE A 239 7.47 7.03 -10.08
CA PHE A 239 6.56 6.93 -8.92
C PHE A 239 6.11 8.31 -8.44
N VAL A 240 7.01 9.30 -8.44
CA VAL A 240 6.66 10.68 -8.11
C VAL A 240 5.70 11.26 -9.14
N ALA A 241 5.99 11.08 -10.43
CA ALA A 241 5.14 11.56 -11.52
C ALA A 241 3.71 10.99 -11.41
N PHE A 242 3.57 9.72 -11.04
CA PHE A 242 2.27 9.10 -10.77
C PHE A 242 1.60 9.64 -9.50
N ALA A 243 2.37 9.84 -8.42
CA ALA A 243 1.84 10.21 -7.11
C ALA A 243 1.46 11.71 -7.00
N VAL A 244 2.14 12.61 -7.73
CA VAL A 244 1.91 14.06 -7.65
C VAL A 244 0.48 14.45 -8.03
N PRO A 245 -0.05 14.11 -9.22
CA PRO A 245 -1.43 14.45 -9.58
C PRO A 245 -2.42 13.84 -8.62
N ALA A 246 -2.16 12.62 -8.23
CA ALA A 246 -2.87 11.85 -7.26
C ALA A 246 -3.07 12.59 -5.93
N THR A 247 -1.99 13.09 -5.37
CA THR A 247 -2.00 13.79 -4.09
C THR A 247 -2.69 15.15 -4.21
N LEU A 248 -2.38 15.91 -5.26
CA LEU A 248 -2.91 17.26 -5.46
C LEU A 248 -4.41 17.25 -5.79
N LEU A 249 -4.86 16.26 -6.56
CA LEU A 249 -6.24 16.22 -7.06
C LEU A 249 -7.18 15.33 -6.23
N SER A 250 -6.68 14.60 -5.22
CA SER A 250 -7.47 13.63 -4.44
C SER A 250 -8.71 14.26 -3.78
N GLY A 251 -8.57 15.45 -3.19
CA GLY A 251 -9.68 16.17 -2.57
C GLY A 251 -10.74 16.62 -3.57
N TYR A 252 -10.29 17.13 -4.73
CA TYR A 252 -11.17 17.53 -5.83
C TYR A 252 -11.88 16.33 -6.46
N ALA A 253 -11.14 15.25 -6.69
CA ALA A 253 -11.68 14.01 -7.21
C ALA A 253 -12.73 13.38 -6.28
N GLY A 254 -12.50 13.42 -4.96
CA GLY A 254 -13.50 13.01 -3.97
C GLY A 254 -14.81 13.79 -4.10
N SER A 255 -14.74 15.12 -4.22
CA SER A 255 -15.93 15.98 -4.37
C SER A 255 -16.68 15.72 -5.69
N LEU A 256 -15.97 15.44 -6.77
CA LEU A 256 -16.56 15.02 -8.04
C LEU A 256 -17.23 13.66 -7.93
N GLY A 257 -16.59 12.71 -7.23
CA GLY A 257 -17.17 11.40 -6.94
C GLY A 257 -18.48 11.49 -6.17
N ASP A 258 -18.57 12.40 -5.20
CA ASP A 258 -19.82 12.66 -4.46
C ASP A 258 -20.90 13.27 -5.34
N ARG A 259 -20.55 14.16 -6.27
CA ARG A 259 -21.47 14.84 -7.16
C ARG A 259 -21.99 13.97 -8.31
N PHE A 260 -21.12 13.18 -8.94
CA PHE A 260 -21.44 12.39 -10.14
C PHE A 260 -21.68 10.89 -9.84
N GLY A 261 -21.49 10.48 -8.61
CA GLY A 261 -21.65 9.10 -8.13
C GLY A 261 -20.33 8.32 -8.10
N ALA A 262 -19.93 7.91 -6.91
CA ALA A 262 -18.67 7.23 -6.65
C ALA A 262 -18.42 6.01 -7.57
N ARG A 263 -19.47 5.20 -7.79
CA ARG A 263 -19.40 3.99 -8.62
C ARG A 263 -18.98 4.29 -10.06
N ARG A 264 -19.53 5.36 -10.67
CA ARG A 264 -19.15 5.78 -12.03
C ARG A 264 -17.69 6.20 -12.11
N PHE A 265 -17.22 6.92 -11.10
CA PHE A 265 -15.81 7.34 -11.00
C PHE A 265 -14.86 6.15 -10.91
N ILE A 266 -15.19 5.16 -10.10
CA ILE A 266 -14.37 3.94 -9.96
C ILE A 266 -14.33 3.19 -11.30
N VAL A 267 -15.45 3.05 -11.98
CA VAL A 267 -15.53 2.39 -13.30
C VAL A 267 -14.67 3.13 -14.34
N ILE A 268 -14.76 4.46 -14.42
CA ILE A 268 -13.95 5.27 -15.32
C ILE A 268 -12.46 5.10 -14.99
N ALA A 269 -12.08 5.18 -13.72
CA ALA A 269 -10.70 4.98 -13.27
C ALA A 269 -10.17 3.62 -13.72
N LEU A 270 -10.94 2.54 -13.55
CA LEU A 270 -10.56 1.19 -13.95
C LEU A 270 -10.39 1.05 -15.47
N PHE A 271 -11.27 1.64 -16.29
CA PHE A 271 -11.10 1.62 -17.74
C PHE A 271 -9.89 2.45 -18.19
N CYS A 272 -9.64 3.60 -17.58
CA CYS A 272 -8.43 4.38 -17.84
C CYS A 272 -7.17 3.58 -17.48
N THR A 273 -7.13 2.96 -16.29
CA THR A 273 -6.03 2.09 -15.88
C THR A 273 -5.83 0.91 -16.85
N ALA A 274 -6.91 0.27 -17.27
CA ALA A 274 -6.85 -0.82 -18.24
C ALA A 274 -6.25 -0.35 -19.58
N PHE A 275 -6.67 0.82 -20.06
CA PHE A 275 -6.14 1.42 -21.28
C PHE A 275 -4.64 1.70 -21.18
N PHE A 276 -4.19 2.36 -20.10
CA PHE A 276 -2.76 2.65 -19.90
C PHE A 276 -1.95 1.37 -19.73
N ALA A 277 -2.44 0.41 -18.94
CA ALA A 277 -1.78 -0.88 -18.77
C ALA A 277 -1.62 -1.63 -20.10
N ALA A 278 -2.65 -1.62 -20.95
CA ALA A 278 -2.55 -2.21 -22.29
C ALA A 278 -1.58 -1.48 -23.21
N LEU A 279 -1.37 -0.18 -23.01
CA LEU A 279 -0.53 0.67 -23.86
C LEU A 279 0.96 0.59 -23.49
N TYR A 280 1.31 0.48 -22.20
CA TYR A 280 2.69 0.50 -21.72
C TYR A 280 3.65 -0.44 -22.44
N PRO A 281 3.32 -1.72 -22.72
CA PRO A 281 4.25 -2.66 -23.36
C PRO A 281 4.73 -2.20 -24.75
N PHE A 282 3.97 -1.37 -25.44
CA PHE A 282 4.26 -0.90 -26.79
C PHE A 282 5.08 0.38 -26.82
N ILE A 283 5.40 0.98 -25.66
CA ILE A 283 6.16 2.21 -25.54
C ILE A 283 7.59 1.90 -25.14
N ALA A 284 8.54 2.23 -26.01
CA ALA A 284 9.94 2.02 -25.76
C ALA A 284 10.61 3.17 -24.97
N SER A 285 10.09 4.37 -25.08
CA SER A 285 10.72 5.58 -24.54
C SER A 285 10.40 5.78 -23.06
N VAL A 286 11.42 5.76 -22.20
CA VAL A 286 11.29 5.98 -20.75
C VAL A 286 10.63 7.33 -20.41
N PRO A 287 10.99 8.47 -21.02
CA PRO A 287 10.30 9.73 -20.74
C PRO A 287 8.81 9.70 -21.08
N ARG A 288 8.42 9.00 -22.18
CA ARG A 288 7.00 8.83 -22.55
C ARG A 288 6.27 7.96 -21.52
N LEU A 289 6.90 6.89 -21.03
CA LEU A 289 6.33 6.05 -19.95
C LEU A 289 6.08 6.85 -18.68
N ILE A 290 7.03 7.70 -18.28
CA ILE A 290 6.88 8.57 -17.11
C ILE A 290 5.76 9.60 -17.34
N GLY A 291 5.71 10.23 -18.51
CA GLY A 291 4.66 11.19 -18.86
C GLY A 291 3.26 10.57 -18.88
N LEU A 292 3.14 9.34 -19.38
CA LEU A 292 1.88 8.59 -19.33
C LEU A 292 1.49 8.21 -17.91
N GLY A 293 2.45 7.82 -17.06
CA GLY A 293 2.20 7.55 -15.66
C GLY A 293 1.67 8.77 -14.90
N LEU A 294 2.14 9.98 -15.25
CA LEU A 294 1.61 11.23 -14.70
C LEU A 294 0.13 11.41 -15.09
N ILE A 295 -0.22 11.14 -16.36
CA ILE A 295 -1.61 11.23 -16.84
C ILE A 295 -2.47 10.13 -16.20
N GLU A 296 -1.99 8.91 -16.14
CA GLU A 296 -2.68 7.79 -15.47
C GLU A 296 -2.97 8.11 -14.00
N GLY A 297 -2.00 8.73 -13.29
CA GLY A 297 -2.16 9.12 -11.89
C GLY A 297 -3.37 10.03 -11.65
N ILE A 298 -3.72 10.90 -12.60
CA ILE A 298 -4.91 11.76 -12.51
C ILE A 298 -6.19 10.92 -12.43
N PHE A 299 -6.29 9.88 -13.25
CA PHE A 299 -7.51 9.06 -13.34
C PHE A 299 -7.58 7.98 -12.25
N THR A 300 -6.49 7.27 -12.04
CA THR A 300 -6.46 6.08 -11.16
C THR A 300 -6.74 6.44 -9.70
N ILE A 301 -6.16 7.52 -9.20
CA ILE A 301 -6.32 7.90 -7.78
C ILE A 301 -7.66 8.53 -7.48
N SER A 302 -8.36 9.06 -8.47
CA SER A 302 -9.74 9.52 -8.31
C SER A 302 -10.67 8.40 -7.80
N GLY A 303 -10.37 7.13 -8.11
CA GLY A 303 -11.15 5.97 -7.68
C GLY A 303 -10.98 5.60 -6.21
N VAL A 304 -9.82 5.84 -5.60
CA VAL A 304 -9.54 5.37 -4.22
C VAL A 304 -10.42 6.05 -3.17
N PRO A 305 -10.49 7.41 -3.09
CA PRO A 305 -11.38 8.08 -2.14
C PRO A 305 -12.85 7.71 -2.35
N SER A 306 -13.27 7.61 -3.63
CA SER A 306 -14.64 7.21 -3.98
C SER A 306 -14.96 5.79 -3.50
N THR A 307 -14.01 4.86 -3.60
CA THR A 307 -14.18 3.48 -3.09
C THR A 307 -14.31 3.48 -1.57
N MET A 308 -13.46 4.20 -0.85
CA MET A 308 -13.51 4.29 0.62
C MET A 308 -14.82 4.92 1.10
N ALA A 309 -15.29 5.97 0.42
CA ALA A 309 -16.59 6.59 0.72
C ALA A 309 -17.75 5.62 0.50
N GLU A 310 -17.75 4.86 -0.60
CA GLU A 310 -18.80 3.89 -0.90
C GLU A 310 -18.80 2.71 0.08
N VAL A 311 -17.63 2.22 0.49
CA VAL A 311 -17.51 1.20 1.55
C VAL A 311 -18.09 1.73 2.86
N SER A 312 -17.79 2.98 3.23
CA SER A 312 -18.33 3.60 4.44
C SER A 312 -19.86 3.77 4.39
N ARG A 313 -20.44 4.13 3.23
CA ARG A 313 -21.89 4.23 3.04
C ARG A 313 -22.62 2.89 3.19
N ASN A 314 -21.94 1.79 2.88
CA ASN A 314 -22.47 0.43 3.03
C ASN A 314 -22.22 -0.18 4.42
N ALA A 315 -21.56 0.55 5.32
CA ALA A 315 -21.36 0.13 6.70
C ALA A 315 -22.62 0.37 7.55
N GLU A 316 -22.88 -0.53 8.49
CA GLU A 316 -23.89 -0.29 9.52
C GLU A 316 -23.42 0.76 10.53
N PRO A 317 -24.34 1.51 11.15
CA PRO A 317 -23.98 2.43 12.22
C PRO A 317 -23.14 1.74 13.30
N GLY A 318 -22.01 2.33 13.66
CA GLY A 318 -21.06 1.76 14.63
C GLY A 318 -20.12 0.67 14.09
N GLN A 319 -20.25 0.23 12.83
CA GLN A 319 -19.41 -0.83 12.23
C GLN A 319 -18.46 -0.31 11.13
N TYR A 320 -18.25 1.00 11.00
CA TYR A 320 -17.45 1.60 9.93
C TYR A 320 -16.02 1.04 9.88
N ALA A 321 -15.34 0.98 11.03
CA ALA A 321 -13.97 0.47 11.11
C ALA A 321 -13.87 -1.02 10.73
N ARG A 322 -14.81 -1.84 11.19
CA ARG A 322 -14.87 -3.27 10.86
C ARG A 322 -15.11 -3.49 9.36
N THR A 323 -16.04 -2.73 8.78
CA THR A 323 -16.36 -2.80 7.35
C THR A 323 -15.15 -2.43 6.49
N GLN A 324 -14.44 -1.36 6.83
CA GLN A 324 -13.20 -0.97 6.18
C GLN A 324 -12.09 -2.02 6.36
N ALA A 325 -11.95 -2.60 7.55
CA ALA A 325 -10.94 -3.62 7.81
C ALA A 325 -11.17 -4.88 6.97
N VAL A 326 -12.41 -5.36 6.87
CA VAL A 326 -12.77 -6.51 6.04
C VAL A 326 -12.48 -6.20 4.56
N PHE A 327 -12.90 -5.03 4.07
CA PHE A 327 -12.62 -4.60 2.71
C PHE A 327 -11.11 -4.61 2.43
N GLN A 328 -10.33 -3.94 3.26
CA GLN A 328 -8.87 -3.84 3.10
C GLN A 328 -8.17 -5.22 3.15
N THR A 329 -8.62 -6.11 4.02
CA THR A 329 -8.05 -7.46 4.13
C THR A 329 -8.25 -8.26 2.83
N VAL A 330 -9.47 -8.25 2.29
CA VAL A 330 -9.76 -8.94 1.02
C VAL A 330 -8.97 -8.31 -0.13
N GLN A 331 -8.92 -6.98 -0.19
CA GLN A 331 -8.17 -6.27 -1.22
C GLN A 331 -6.65 -6.53 -1.13
N THR A 332 -6.11 -6.71 0.07
CA THR A 332 -4.70 -7.14 0.23
C THR A 332 -4.50 -8.56 -0.35
N GLY A 333 -5.47 -9.46 -0.19
CA GLY A 333 -5.44 -10.77 -0.85
C GLY A 333 -5.37 -10.65 -2.38
N VAL A 334 -6.14 -9.73 -2.97
CA VAL A 334 -6.10 -9.46 -4.41
C VAL A 334 -4.76 -8.84 -4.84
N GLN A 335 -4.17 -7.95 -4.03
CA GLN A 335 -2.81 -7.43 -4.29
C GLN A 335 -1.75 -8.54 -4.32
N ILE A 336 -1.85 -9.51 -3.39
CA ILE A 336 -0.98 -10.69 -3.37
C ILE A 336 -1.11 -11.47 -4.69
N VAL A 337 -2.33 -11.73 -5.13
CA VAL A 337 -2.57 -12.40 -6.43
C VAL A 337 -1.99 -11.57 -7.58
N GLY A 338 -2.16 -10.24 -7.57
CA GLY A 338 -1.58 -9.34 -8.56
C GLY A 338 -0.06 -9.42 -8.61
N ALA A 339 0.60 -9.42 -7.46
CA ALA A 339 2.06 -9.53 -7.37
C ALA A 339 2.57 -10.88 -7.91
N LEU A 340 1.94 -11.98 -7.51
CA LEU A 340 2.33 -13.33 -7.95
C LEU A 340 2.09 -13.53 -9.44
N ALA A 341 0.90 -13.22 -9.92
CA ALA A 341 0.51 -13.42 -11.30
C ALA A 341 1.33 -12.55 -12.27
N SER A 342 1.48 -11.26 -11.95
CA SER A 342 2.26 -10.36 -12.81
C SER A 342 3.74 -10.70 -12.84
N GLY A 343 4.33 -11.10 -11.71
CA GLY A 343 5.71 -11.58 -11.64
C GLY A 343 5.94 -12.83 -12.49
N ALA A 344 5.03 -13.81 -12.40
CA ALA A 344 5.09 -15.04 -13.21
C ALA A 344 4.90 -14.74 -14.71
N LEU A 345 3.89 -13.95 -15.07
CA LEU A 345 3.62 -13.57 -16.46
C LEU A 345 4.75 -12.73 -17.07
N PHE A 346 5.38 -11.87 -16.28
CA PHE A 346 6.50 -11.05 -16.74
C PHE A 346 7.72 -11.90 -17.15
N THR A 347 7.93 -13.07 -16.53
CA THR A 347 9.01 -13.99 -16.94
C THR A 347 8.78 -14.57 -18.34
N LEU A 348 7.51 -14.67 -18.78
CA LEU A 348 7.15 -15.12 -20.12
C LEU A 348 7.23 -13.97 -21.11
N SER A 349 6.60 -12.84 -20.78
CA SER A 349 6.67 -11.59 -21.54
C SER A 349 6.15 -10.42 -20.71
N PRO A 350 6.78 -9.24 -20.77
CA PRO A 350 6.21 -8.03 -20.20
C PRO A 350 4.78 -7.74 -20.69
N VAL A 351 4.48 -8.05 -21.94
CA VAL A 351 3.15 -7.84 -22.54
C VAL A 351 2.08 -8.61 -21.77
N TYR A 352 2.31 -9.86 -21.43
CA TYR A 352 1.32 -10.68 -20.70
C TYR A 352 1.05 -10.13 -19.30
N ALA A 353 2.09 -9.64 -18.62
CA ALA A 353 1.94 -9.05 -17.30
C ALA A 353 1.05 -7.80 -17.35
N PHE A 354 1.30 -6.88 -18.27
CA PHE A 354 0.48 -5.67 -18.42
C PHE A 354 -0.94 -5.96 -18.93
N LEU A 355 -1.10 -6.89 -19.86
CA LEU A 355 -2.43 -7.32 -20.32
C LEU A 355 -3.25 -7.98 -19.21
N SER A 356 -2.61 -8.69 -18.27
CA SER A 356 -3.32 -9.23 -17.11
C SER A 356 -3.91 -8.11 -16.23
N ILE A 357 -3.18 -7.01 -16.05
CA ILE A 357 -3.67 -5.83 -15.34
C ILE A 357 -4.88 -5.24 -16.08
N ALA A 358 -4.74 -5.04 -17.39
CA ALA A 358 -5.81 -4.50 -18.21
C ALA A 358 -7.07 -5.38 -18.14
N LEU A 359 -6.91 -6.70 -18.26
CA LEU A 359 -8.01 -7.65 -18.18
C LEU A 359 -8.74 -7.58 -16.84
N VAL A 360 -8.01 -7.65 -15.74
CA VAL A 360 -8.62 -7.64 -14.39
C VAL A 360 -9.29 -6.30 -14.10
N CYS A 361 -8.70 -5.17 -14.54
CA CYS A 361 -9.34 -3.86 -14.44
C CYS A 361 -10.64 -3.77 -15.25
N VAL A 362 -10.67 -4.31 -16.49
CA VAL A 362 -11.90 -4.37 -17.29
C VAL A 362 -12.95 -5.24 -16.62
N LEU A 363 -12.58 -6.44 -16.16
CA LEU A 363 -13.51 -7.33 -15.44
C LEU A 363 -14.08 -6.65 -14.19
N GLY A 364 -13.23 -5.98 -13.40
CA GLY A 364 -13.67 -5.18 -12.25
C GLY A 364 -14.64 -4.06 -12.66
N ALA A 365 -14.32 -3.31 -13.72
CA ALA A 365 -15.17 -2.24 -14.23
C ALA A 365 -16.55 -2.75 -14.69
N LEU A 366 -16.59 -3.91 -15.36
CA LEU A 366 -17.84 -4.53 -15.81
C LEU A 366 -18.78 -4.87 -14.65
N THR A 367 -18.24 -5.28 -13.48
CA THR A 367 -19.08 -5.47 -12.28
C THR A 367 -19.75 -4.16 -11.84
N GLY A 368 -19.16 -3.02 -12.20
CA GLY A 368 -19.74 -1.70 -11.97
C GLY A 368 -21.02 -1.43 -12.76
N PHE A 369 -21.33 -2.15 -13.82
CA PHE A 369 -22.58 -2.02 -14.60
C PHE A 369 -23.68 -3.00 -14.15
N ALA A 370 -23.35 -4.01 -13.34
CA ALA A 370 -24.32 -4.99 -12.91
C ALA A 370 -25.44 -4.31 -12.08
N PRO A 371 -26.74 -4.61 -12.35
CA PRO A 371 -27.85 -4.09 -11.58
C PRO A 371 -27.69 -4.45 -10.09
N ARG A 372 -28.00 -3.50 -9.19
CA ARG A 372 -27.92 -3.75 -7.73
C ARG A 372 -28.70 -4.99 -7.31
N ALA A 373 -29.82 -5.28 -7.97
CA ALA A 373 -30.66 -6.45 -7.71
C ALA A 373 -29.95 -7.79 -8.00
N VAL A 374 -29.14 -7.88 -9.06
CA VAL A 374 -28.36 -9.09 -9.39
C VAL A 374 -27.26 -9.31 -8.35
N MET A 375 -26.60 -8.26 -7.94
CA MET A 375 -25.50 -8.30 -6.97
C MET A 375 -25.97 -8.66 -5.55
N THR A 376 -27.16 -8.19 -5.14
CA THR A 376 -27.79 -8.61 -3.88
C THR A 376 -28.28 -10.06 -3.93
N ARG A 377 -28.67 -10.56 -5.08
CA ARG A 377 -29.07 -11.97 -5.29
C ARG A 377 -27.86 -12.91 -5.15
N LEU A 378 -26.73 -12.60 -5.81
CA LEU A 378 -25.48 -13.34 -5.66
C LEU A 378 -24.97 -13.37 -4.21
N ALA A 379 -25.11 -12.26 -3.48
CA ALA A 379 -24.76 -12.19 -2.06
C ALA A 379 -25.68 -13.04 -1.16
N ARG A 380 -26.94 -13.31 -1.59
CA ARG A 380 -27.90 -14.19 -0.87
C ARG A 380 -27.75 -15.66 -1.23
N GLU A 381 -27.46 -15.99 -2.48
CA GLU A 381 -27.30 -17.37 -2.95
C GLU A 381 -25.97 -18.00 -2.47
N SER A 382 -25.01 -17.19 -2.03
CA SER A 382 -23.78 -17.65 -1.38
C SER A 382 -23.93 -17.82 0.15
N SER A 383 -25.12 -17.67 0.69
CA SER A 383 -25.45 -17.90 2.12
C SER A 383 -25.93 -19.32 2.34
#